data_43073bea9089bae45e1304b618406f3f
#
_entry.id   43073bea9089bae45e1304b618406f3f
#
_cell.length_a   1.000
_cell.length_b   1.000
_cell.length_c   1.000
_cell.angle_alpha   90.00
_cell.angle_beta   90.00
_cell.angle_gamma   90.00
#
_symmetry.space_group_name_H-M   'P 1'
#
loop_
_entity.id
_entity.type
_entity.pdbx_description
1 polymer ?
#
loop_
_entity_poly.entity_id
_entity_poly.type
_entity_poly.pdbx_seq_one_letter_code
_entity_poly.pdbx_strand_id
1 'polypeptide(L)'
;MTSRNINLNTKDTDVSAKKVPFLLKPVGKDYLWGGRRLNDEFAKDIDMEPLAETWECSTHPDGSSIVASGEYEGKTLDEVLKEHPEYIGTQPHLQAKGELPIMIKFIDAKSDLSVQVHPDDDYAREHENGQLGKTEMWYVLDAAKDAHLIYGLYHNTKKETLRKSIENGTLEKHLQKVKIKKGDQFYIQAGMIHAIGAGALIAEIQESSNLTYRLYDYDRVDKNGNKRELHVDKALEVANLKSSKEPVQPMRVFKYRQGCASELLCHCKYFEVFRMIVNTERCRKLVGYQSDAASFRVLLCINGCGSMVMQDGNVLNFFKGDCIFFPADSVKVRIHGKAKFLDVRC
;
A
#
# COMPACT_ATOMS: atom_id res chain seq x y z
N MET A 1 58.83 29.70 33.58
CA MET A 1 57.65 30.09 32.76
C MET A 1 57.27 28.85 31.94
N THR A 2 56.33 28.10 32.41
CA THR A 2 55.92 26.83 31.86
C THR A 2 54.55 27.02 31.17
N SER A 3 54.60 26.99 29.85
CA SER A 3 53.40 27.07 29.01
C SER A 3 52.63 25.76 29.10
N ARG A 4 51.38 25.82 29.60
CA ARG A 4 50.44 24.72 29.56
C ARG A 4 49.75 24.69 28.19
N ASN A 5 50.04 23.64 27.41
CA ASN A 5 49.26 23.29 26.24
C ASN A 5 47.89 22.76 26.67
N ILE A 6 46.84 23.50 26.29
CA ILE A 6 45.45 23.08 26.43
C ILE A 6 45.13 22.21 25.19
N ASN A 7 45.07 20.90 25.34
CA ASN A 7 44.50 20.01 24.37
C ASN A 7 42.98 20.23 24.35
N LEU A 8 42.49 20.88 23.30
CA LEU A 8 41.07 20.90 22.95
C LEU A 8 40.73 19.51 22.31
N ASN A 9 40.24 18.61 23.14
CA ASN A 9 39.54 17.43 22.66
C ASN A 9 38.33 17.90 21.85
N THR A 10 38.45 17.83 20.53
CA THR A 10 37.31 17.85 19.65
C THR A 10 36.52 16.57 19.93
N LYS A 11 35.41 16.71 20.65
CA LYS A 11 34.39 15.68 20.66
C LYS A 11 33.92 15.49 19.24
N ASP A 12 34.22 14.35 18.64
CA ASP A 12 33.52 13.84 17.47
C ASP A 12 32.03 13.79 17.83
N THR A 13 31.31 14.80 17.44
CA THR A 13 29.86 14.73 17.38
C THR A 13 29.55 13.84 16.20
N ASP A 14 29.34 12.57 16.50
CA ASP A 14 28.69 11.63 15.59
C ASP A 14 27.30 12.23 15.30
N VAL A 15 27.20 12.96 14.19
CA VAL A 15 25.95 13.48 13.65
C VAL A 15 25.30 12.29 12.96
N SER A 16 24.76 11.35 13.73
CA SER A 16 23.86 10.35 13.17
C SER A 16 22.77 11.14 12.45
N ALA A 17 22.65 10.94 11.15
CA ALA A 17 21.64 11.60 10.34
C ALA A 17 20.28 11.44 11.01
N LYS A 18 19.63 12.54 11.34
CA LYS A 18 18.35 12.51 12.03
C LYS A 18 17.35 11.81 11.12
N LYS A 19 16.80 10.70 11.55
CA LYS A 19 15.78 9.92 10.82
C LYS A 19 14.45 10.68 10.78
N VAL A 20 14.40 11.69 9.92
CA VAL A 20 13.27 12.62 9.76
C VAL A 20 12.25 12.00 8.79
N PRO A 21 10.95 12.04 9.08
CA PRO A 21 9.93 11.60 8.12
C PRO A 21 9.88 12.54 6.90
N PHE A 22 9.52 11.98 5.74
CA PHE A 22 9.45 12.70 4.47
C PHE A 22 8.23 12.27 3.64
N LEU A 23 7.79 13.19 2.78
CA LEU A 23 6.72 12.94 1.81
C LEU A 23 7.24 12.10 0.65
N LEU A 24 6.34 11.27 0.10
CA LEU A 24 6.55 10.52 -1.13
C LEU A 24 5.62 11.04 -2.23
N LYS A 25 6.16 11.20 -3.44
CA LYS A 25 5.41 11.43 -4.67
C LYS A 25 5.25 10.08 -5.38
N PRO A 26 4.01 9.68 -5.73
CA PRO A 26 3.75 8.38 -6.35
C PRO A 26 4.13 8.35 -7.84
N VAL A 27 4.26 7.13 -8.36
CA VAL A 27 4.30 6.84 -9.79
C VAL A 27 2.90 6.44 -10.26
N GLY A 28 2.42 7.05 -11.36
CA GLY A 28 1.13 6.74 -11.97
C GLY A 28 1.18 5.55 -12.93
N LYS A 29 0.03 4.90 -13.14
CA LYS A 29 -0.19 3.83 -14.12
C LYS A 29 -1.49 4.08 -14.90
N ASP A 30 -1.45 3.92 -16.22
CA ASP A 30 -2.51 4.26 -17.18
C ASP A 30 -3.29 3.04 -17.69
N TYR A 31 -3.61 2.10 -16.83
CA TYR A 31 -4.34 0.89 -17.23
C TYR A 31 -5.75 1.21 -17.77
N LEU A 32 -6.22 0.39 -18.73
CA LEU A 32 -7.48 0.56 -19.46
C LEU A 32 -8.74 0.77 -18.60
N TRP A 33 -8.74 0.26 -17.39
CA TRP A 33 -9.86 0.30 -16.46
C TRP A 33 -9.86 1.53 -15.56
N GLY A 34 -8.84 2.36 -15.64
CA GLY A 34 -8.65 3.52 -14.79
C GLY A 34 -9.63 4.67 -15.03
N GLY A 35 -9.70 5.55 -14.04
CA GLY A 35 -10.50 6.77 -14.06
C GLY A 35 -9.65 8.04 -13.94
N ARG A 36 -10.22 9.07 -13.28
CA ARG A 36 -9.59 10.36 -13.01
C ARG A 36 -9.59 10.75 -11.54
N ARG A 37 -10.27 9.96 -10.69
CA ARG A 37 -10.54 10.32 -9.28
C ARG A 37 -9.26 10.53 -8.46
N LEU A 38 -8.15 9.88 -8.85
CA LEU A 38 -6.86 10.07 -8.17
C LEU A 38 -6.33 11.49 -8.36
N ASN A 39 -6.48 12.09 -9.53
CA ASN A 39 -6.18 13.50 -9.74
C ASN A 39 -7.25 14.41 -9.12
N ASP A 40 -8.53 14.14 -9.40
CA ASP A 40 -9.63 15.04 -9.04
C ASP A 40 -9.89 15.09 -7.52
N GLU A 41 -9.75 13.95 -6.82
CA GLU A 41 -10.10 13.85 -5.40
C GLU A 41 -8.88 13.74 -4.45
N PHE A 42 -7.70 13.34 -4.96
CA PHE A 42 -6.47 13.12 -4.18
C PHE A 42 -5.32 14.02 -4.62
N ALA A 43 -5.58 14.96 -5.53
CA ALA A 43 -4.63 15.96 -6.00
C ALA A 43 -3.26 15.39 -6.39
N LYS A 44 -3.25 14.26 -7.12
CA LYS A 44 -1.99 13.60 -7.49
C LYS A 44 -1.19 14.38 -8.53
N ASP A 45 -1.85 15.24 -9.31
CA ASP A 45 -1.23 16.10 -10.32
C ASP A 45 -0.30 15.33 -11.26
N ILE A 46 -0.79 14.19 -11.75
CA ILE A 46 -0.08 13.33 -12.70
C ILE A 46 -0.74 13.49 -14.08
N ASP A 47 0.04 13.95 -15.06
CA ASP A 47 -0.43 14.12 -16.46
C ASP A 47 -0.56 12.74 -17.14
N MET A 48 -1.63 12.04 -16.78
CA MET A 48 -1.94 10.70 -17.27
C MET A 48 -3.45 10.48 -17.29
N GLU A 49 -4.00 10.03 -18.44
CA GLU A 49 -5.41 9.73 -18.60
C GLU A 49 -5.60 8.45 -19.44
N PRO A 50 -6.21 7.41 -18.86
CA PRO A 50 -6.66 7.31 -17.47
C PRO A 50 -5.50 7.26 -16.45
N LEU A 51 -5.75 7.68 -15.20
CA LEU A 51 -4.86 7.42 -14.07
C LEU A 51 -5.47 6.31 -13.22
N ALA A 52 -5.08 5.09 -13.50
CA ALA A 52 -5.68 3.89 -12.92
C ALA A 52 -5.16 3.56 -11.52
N GLU A 53 -3.84 3.64 -11.35
CA GLU A 53 -3.16 3.43 -10.07
C GLU A 53 -2.16 4.53 -9.80
N THR A 54 -1.93 4.81 -8.50
CA THR A 54 -0.76 5.54 -8.03
C THR A 54 -0.03 4.70 -6.99
N TRP A 55 1.25 4.42 -7.24
CA TRP A 55 2.10 3.66 -6.34
C TRP A 55 2.70 4.61 -5.31
N GLU A 56 2.03 4.69 -4.18
CA GLU A 56 2.27 5.69 -3.14
C GLU A 56 3.56 5.44 -2.37
N CYS A 57 3.85 4.17 -2.06
CA CYS A 57 5.07 3.75 -1.38
C CYS A 57 5.56 2.47 -2.05
N SER A 58 6.62 2.58 -2.82
CA SER A 58 7.17 1.50 -3.64
C SER A 58 8.66 1.68 -3.90
N THR A 59 9.41 0.59 -3.84
CA THR A 59 10.80 0.48 -4.34
C THR A 59 10.88 -0.47 -5.54
N HIS A 60 9.72 -0.90 -6.06
CA HIS A 60 9.67 -1.86 -7.16
C HIS A 60 10.30 -1.28 -8.44
N PRO A 61 11.06 -2.09 -9.24
CA PRO A 61 11.70 -1.61 -10.48
C PRO A 61 10.72 -1.02 -11.50
N ASP A 62 9.48 -1.53 -11.55
CA ASP A 62 8.43 -1.01 -12.44
C ASP A 62 7.93 0.39 -12.03
N GLY A 63 8.28 0.88 -10.84
CA GLY A 63 7.88 2.20 -10.37
C GLY A 63 8.26 2.43 -8.91
N SER A 64 9.40 3.07 -8.67
CA SER A 64 9.79 3.53 -7.34
C SER A 64 9.20 4.90 -7.05
N SER A 65 8.64 5.10 -5.86
CA SER A 65 8.17 6.41 -5.41
C SER A 65 9.33 7.38 -5.25
N ILE A 66 9.06 8.67 -5.41
CA ILE A 66 10.08 9.73 -5.34
C ILE A 66 9.93 10.47 -4.03
N VAL A 67 11.02 10.74 -3.33
CA VAL A 67 11.03 11.58 -2.13
C VAL A 67 10.67 13.01 -2.52
N ALA A 68 9.65 13.58 -1.87
CA ALA A 68 9.08 14.89 -2.21
C ALA A 68 9.33 15.97 -1.13
N SER A 69 10.15 15.67 -0.12
CA SER A 69 10.53 16.65 0.90
C SER A 69 11.78 16.25 1.67
N GLY A 70 12.51 17.26 2.19
CA GLY A 70 13.65 17.05 3.08
C GLY A 70 14.95 16.78 2.35
N GLU A 71 15.90 16.15 3.04
CA GLU A 71 17.29 15.98 2.59
C GLU A 71 17.40 15.17 1.29
N TYR A 72 16.50 14.20 1.08
CA TYR A 72 16.54 13.29 -0.07
C TYR A 72 15.58 13.69 -1.19
N GLU A 73 15.05 14.91 -1.17
CA GLU A 73 14.09 15.37 -2.19
C GLU A 73 14.63 15.16 -3.62
N GLY A 74 13.82 14.52 -4.46
CA GLY A 74 14.14 14.17 -5.84
C GLY A 74 14.77 12.80 -6.03
N LYS A 75 15.30 12.13 -4.99
CA LYS A 75 15.75 10.74 -5.08
C LYS A 75 14.56 9.78 -5.10
N THR A 76 14.75 8.61 -5.69
CA THR A 76 13.79 7.52 -5.53
C THR A 76 13.87 6.93 -4.12
N LEU A 77 12.75 6.38 -3.63
CA LEU A 77 12.73 5.70 -2.34
C LEU A 77 13.71 4.50 -2.32
N ASP A 78 13.85 3.81 -3.46
CA ASP A 78 14.80 2.71 -3.63
C ASP A 78 16.26 3.17 -3.42
N GLU A 79 16.65 4.31 -4.00
CA GLU A 79 18.00 4.88 -3.78
C GLU A 79 18.23 5.21 -2.31
N VAL A 80 17.25 5.86 -1.67
CA VAL A 80 17.37 6.23 -0.24
C VAL A 80 17.48 5.01 0.66
N LEU A 81 16.68 3.96 0.43
CA LEU A 81 16.71 2.77 1.27
C LEU A 81 17.94 1.90 1.03
N LYS A 82 18.56 1.96 -0.15
CA LYS A 82 19.86 1.33 -0.42
C LYS A 82 21.02 2.07 0.25
N GLU A 83 20.96 3.40 0.31
CA GLU A 83 21.93 4.22 1.07
C GLU A 83 21.73 4.05 2.59
N HIS A 84 20.50 3.86 3.04
CA HIS A 84 20.07 3.80 4.42
C HIS A 84 19.21 2.57 4.73
N PRO A 85 19.77 1.34 4.65
CA PRO A 85 19.01 0.11 4.90
C PRO A 85 18.44 0.04 6.32
N GLU A 86 19.04 0.76 7.29
CA GLU A 86 18.56 0.86 8.67
C GLU A 86 17.21 1.61 8.79
N TYR A 87 16.77 2.33 7.73
CA TYR A 87 15.46 2.99 7.71
C TYR A 87 14.29 2.01 7.66
N ILE A 88 14.53 0.79 7.20
CA ILE A 88 13.51 -0.28 7.15
C ILE A 88 13.23 -0.84 8.55
N GLY A 89 14.23 -0.84 9.45
CA GLY A 89 14.14 -1.41 10.78
C GLY A 89 14.68 -2.84 10.87
N THR A 90 14.54 -3.47 12.02
CA THR A 90 15.15 -4.78 12.30
C THR A 90 14.24 -5.98 12.05
N GLN A 91 12.92 -5.77 11.96
CA GLN A 91 11.93 -6.85 11.76
C GLN A 91 11.65 -7.21 10.30
N PRO A 92 11.57 -6.27 9.35
CA PRO A 92 11.28 -6.61 7.96
C PRO A 92 12.33 -7.54 7.37
N HIS A 93 11.89 -8.67 6.81
CA HIS A 93 12.77 -9.74 6.33
C HIS A 93 13.69 -9.37 5.15
N LEU A 94 13.41 -8.26 4.45
CA LEU A 94 14.23 -7.74 3.36
C LEU A 94 15.19 -6.61 3.76
N GLN A 95 15.26 -6.27 5.04
CA GLN A 95 16.07 -5.17 5.57
C GLN A 95 17.52 -5.22 5.10
N ALA A 96 18.15 -6.40 5.12
CA ALA A 96 19.54 -6.56 4.74
C ALA A 96 19.85 -6.19 3.27
N LYS A 97 18.82 -6.15 2.41
CA LYS A 97 18.95 -5.76 0.99
C LYS A 97 18.58 -4.30 0.74
N GLY A 98 18.08 -3.56 1.76
CA GLY A 98 17.51 -2.24 1.57
C GLY A 98 16.22 -2.24 0.73
N GLU A 99 15.57 -3.40 0.61
CA GLU A 99 14.34 -3.57 -0.17
C GLU A 99 13.11 -3.43 0.73
N LEU A 100 12.17 -2.59 0.32
CA LEU A 100 10.90 -2.45 1.02
C LEU A 100 10.03 -3.69 0.78
N PRO A 101 9.58 -4.40 1.84
CA PRO A 101 8.85 -5.65 1.67
C PRO A 101 7.39 -5.47 1.22
N ILE A 102 6.91 -4.24 1.18
CA ILE A 102 5.53 -3.89 0.83
C ILE A 102 5.46 -2.85 -0.29
N MET A 103 4.30 -2.78 -0.90
CA MET A 103 3.90 -1.73 -1.83
C MET A 103 2.53 -1.20 -1.41
N ILE A 104 2.34 0.12 -1.49
CA ILE A 104 1.07 0.78 -1.18
C ILE A 104 0.59 1.52 -2.42
N LYS A 105 -0.69 1.34 -2.77
CA LYS A 105 -1.29 1.94 -3.94
C LYS A 105 -2.63 2.59 -3.62
N PHE A 106 -3.00 3.60 -4.42
CA PHE A 106 -4.40 3.91 -4.66
C PHE A 106 -4.82 3.37 -6.02
N ILE A 107 -6.06 2.89 -6.11
CA ILE A 107 -6.65 2.28 -7.30
C ILE A 107 -8.00 2.94 -7.57
N ASP A 108 -8.18 3.51 -8.76
CA ASP A 108 -9.45 4.05 -9.25
C ASP A 108 -10.03 3.14 -10.33
N ALA A 109 -10.93 2.25 -9.95
CA ALA A 109 -11.60 1.32 -10.83
C ALA A 109 -12.82 1.96 -11.52
N LYS A 110 -12.62 2.69 -12.61
CA LYS A 110 -13.73 3.16 -13.45
C LYS A 110 -14.46 2.01 -14.15
N SER A 111 -13.73 0.96 -14.51
CA SER A 111 -14.25 -0.30 -15.05
C SER A 111 -13.71 -1.48 -14.23
N ASP A 112 -14.30 -2.66 -14.40
CA ASP A 112 -13.86 -3.87 -13.69
C ASP A 112 -12.38 -4.18 -14.00
N LEU A 113 -11.60 -4.50 -13.00
CA LEU A 113 -10.27 -5.07 -13.17
C LEU A 113 -10.38 -6.53 -13.64
N SER A 114 -9.33 -7.06 -14.25
CA SER A 114 -9.30 -8.48 -14.63
C SER A 114 -9.51 -9.39 -13.41
N VAL A 115 -10.17 -10.52 -13.63
CA VAL A 115 -10.20 -11.61 -12.65
C VAL A 115 -8.83 -12.25 -12.63
N GLN A 116 -8.21 -12.32 -11.47
CA GLN A 116 -6.81 -12.68 -11.28
C GLN A 116 -6.56 -13.45 -10.00
N VAL A 117 -5.39 -14.04 -9.91
CA VAL A 117 -4.88 -14.70 -8.72
C VAL A 117 -3.37 -14.43 -8.61
N HIS A 118 -2.85 -14.45 -7.40
CA HIS A 118 -1.44 -14.24 -7.13
C HIS A 118 -0.82 -15.48 -6.47
N PRO A 119 0.44 -15.80 -6.78
CA PRO A 119 1.17 -16.87 -6.11
C PRO A 119 1.56 -16.49 -4.67
N ASP A 120 1.88 -17.47 -3.85
CA ASP A 120 2.60 -17.26 -2.59
C ASP A 120 4.12 -17.12 -2.82
N ASP A 121 4.86 -16.82 -1.74
CA ASP A 121 6.32 -16.64 -1.79
C ASP A 121 7.07 -17.87 -2.30
N ASP A 122 6.61 -19.08 -1.95
CA ASP A 122 7.32 -20.31 -2.30
C ASP A 122 7.19 -20.57 -3.80
N TYR A 123 5.99 -20.46 -4.34
CA TYR A 123 5.77 -20.60 -5.77
C TYR A 123 6.47 -19.49 -6.57
N ALA A 124 6.36 -18.22 -6.13
CA ALA A 124 6.98 -17.10 -6.83
C ALA A 124 8.51 -17.22 -6.84
N ARG A 125 9.12 -17.66 -5.74
CA ARG A 125 10.57 -17.89 -5.65
C ARG A 125 11.04 -18.96 -6.63
N GLU A 126 10.28 -20.04 -6.80
CA GLU A 126 10.65 -21.17 -7.66
C GLU A 126 10.39 -20.87 -9.14
N HIS A 127 9.25 -20.24 -9.47
CA HIS A 127 8.75 -20.13 -10.84
C HIS A 127 8.87 -18.74 -11.45
N GLU A 128 9.18 -17.69 -10.64
CA GLU A 128 9.25 -16.29 -11.06
C GLU A 128 10.59 -15.62 -10.68
N ASN A 129 11.69 -16.35 -10.86
CA ASN A 129 13.06 -15.84 -10.70
C ASN A 129 13.36 -15.23 -9.33
N GLY A 130 12.80 -15.82 -8.26
CA GLY A 130 13.05 -15.39 -6.89
C GLY A 130 12.22 -14.19 -6.44
N GLN A 131 11.18 -13.82 -7.19
CA GLN A 131 10.26 -12.75 -6.79
C GLN A 131 9.44 -13.13 -5.55
N LEU A 132 8.83 -12.13 -4.93
CA LEU A 132 7.90 -12.32 -3.82
C LEU A 132 6.53 -12.77 -4.34
N GLY A 133 5.80 -13.49 -3.50
CA GLY A 133 4.37 -13.70 -3.65
C GLY A 133 3.58 -12.39 -3.53
N LYS A 134 2.25 -12.49 -3.52
CA LYS A 134 1.43 -11.29 -3.43
C LYS A 134 0.17 -11.53 -2.59
N THR A 135 0.31 -11.23 -1.31
CA THR A 135 -0.80 -11.12 -0.35
C THR A 135 -1.16 -9.65 -0.19
N GLU A 136 -2.46 -9.34 -0.13
CA GLU A 136 -2.97 -7.98 -0.18
C GLU A 136 -3.99 -7.71 0.92
N MET A 137 -4.13 -6.44 1.26
CA MET A 137 -5.24 -5.89 2.03
C MET A 137 -5.82 -4.69 1.28
N TRP A 138 -7.14 -4.65 1.11
CA TRP A 138 -7.84 -3.55 0.49
C TRP A 138 -8.67 -2.78 1.52
N TYR A 139 -8.56 -1.46 1.48
CA TYR A 139 -9.42 -0.56 2.22
C TYR A 139 -10.26 0.26 1.23
N VAL A 140 -11.59 0.18 1.34
CA VAL A 140 -12.51 0.89 0.43
C VAL A 140 -12.56 2.37 0.82
N LEU A 141 -11.91 3.22 0.03
CA LEU A 141 -11.92 4.68 0.20
C LEU A 141 -13.26 5.28 -0.19
N ASP A 142 -13.84 4.74 -1.27
CA ASP A 142 -15.16 5.10 -1.75
C ASP A 142 -15.70 4.01 -2.69
N ALA A 143 -17.03 3.93 -2.84
CA ALA A 143 -17.68 2.96 -3.70
C ALA A 143 -18.97 3.52 -4.28
N ALA A 144 -19.19 3.32 -5.59
CA ALA A 144 -20.46 3.58 -6.25
C ALA A 144 -21.55 2.65 -5.69
N LYS A 145 -22.83 3.00 -5.91
CA LYS A 145 -23.99 2.30 -5.32
C LYS A 145 -24.00 0.79 -5.55
N ASP A 146 -23.54 0.34 -6.71
CA ASP A 146 -23.54 -1.08 -7.10
C ASP A 146 -22.12 -1.67 -7.23
N ALA A 147 -21.13 -0.96 -6.70
CA ALA A 147 -19.75 -1.43 -6.70
C ALA A 147 -19.63 -2.76 -5.92
N HIS A 148 -18.81 -3.65 -6.45
CA HIS A 148 -18.61 -4.98 -5.90
C HIS A 148 -17.16 -5.42 -6.07
N LEU A 149 -16.79 -6.47 -5.36
CA LEU A 149 -15.55 -7.21 -5.57
C LEU A 149 -15.88 -8.64 -5.99
N ILE A 150 -14.98 -9.27 -6.72
CA ILE A 150 -14.88 -10.72 -6.79
C ILE A 150 -14.01 -11.16 -5.61
N TYR A 151 -14.55 -12.07 -4.77
CA TYR A 151 -13.90 -12.54 -3.55
C TYR A 151 -13.95 -14.06 -3.47
N GLY A 152 -13.13 -14.74 -4.28
CA GLY A 152 -13.05 -16.18 -4.39
C GLY A 152 -14.20 -16.81 -5.18
N LEU A 153 -14.48 -18.07 -4.86
CA LEU A 153 -15.44 -18.92 -5.56
C LEU A 153 -16.69 -19.17 -4.71
N TYR A 154 -17.84 -19.27 -5.37
CA TYR A 154 -19.13 -19.62 -4.73
C TYR A 154 -19.14 -21.05 -4.21
N HIS A 155 -18.55 -21.99 -4.97
CA HIS A 155 -18.54 -23.42 -4.68
C HIS A 155 -17.16 -24.01 -4.92
N ASN A 156 -16.86 -25.13 -4.26
CA ASN A 156 -15.69 -25.92 -4.57
C ASN A 156 -15.72 -26.32 -6.05
N THR A 157 -14.63 -26.07 -6.74
CA THR A 157 -14.53 -26.30 -8.20
C THR A 157 -13.28 -27.11 -8.49
N LYS A 158 -13.27 -27.83 -9.63
CA LYS A 158 -12.09 -28.55 -10.13
C LYS A 158 -11.36 -27.70 -11.17
N LYS A 159 -10.05 -27.89 -11.31
CA LYS A 159 -9.21 -27.19 -12.31
C LYS A 159 -9.80 -27.30 -13.72
N GLU A 160 -10.20 -28.50 -14.12
CA GLU A 160 -10.75 -28.77 -15.45
C GLU A 160 -12.07 -28.04 -15.69
N THR A 161 -12.92 -27.95 -14.67
CA THR A 161 -14.19 -27.23 -14.75
C THR A 161 -13.95 -25.74 -14.91
N LEU A 162 -13.03 -25.17 -14.12
CA LEU A 162 -12.72 -23.75 -14.17
C LEU A 162 -12.07 -23.38 -15.51
N ARG A 163 -11.15 -24.23 -16.03
CA ARG A 163 -10.55 -24.07 -17.35
C ARG A 163 -11.61 -24.01 -18.45
N LYS A 164 -12.51 -25.00 -18.50
CA LYS A 164 -13.62 -25.01 -19.47
C LYS A 164 -14.49 -23.77 -19.35
N SER A 165 -14.72 -23.26 -18.14
CA SER A 165 -15.52 -22.06 -17.91
C SER A 165 -14.83 -20.81 -18.44
N ILE A 166 -13.50 -20.73 -18.36
CA ILE A 166 -12.69 -19.65 -18.94
C ILE A 166 -12.80 -19.72 -20.48
N GLU A 167 -12.55 -20.89 -21.07
CA GLU A 167 -12.61 -21.12 -22.51
C GLU A 167 -13.99 -20.83 -23.12
N ASN A 168 -15.07 -21.12 -22.38
CA ASN A 168 -16.45 -20.91 -22.82
C ASN A 168 -17.02 -19.52 -22.39
N GLY A 169 -16.24 -18.63 -21.79
CA GLY A 169 -16.70 -17.32 -21.34
C GLY A 169 -17.75 -17.37 -20.21
N THR A 170 -17.75 -18.44 -19.39
CA THR A 170 -18.75 -18.65 -18.32
C THR A 170 -18.14 -18.60 -16.92
N LEU A 171 -16.91 -18.12 -16.78
CA LEU A 171 -16.16 -18.04 -15.51
C LEU A 171 -16.95 -17.33 -14.41
N GLU A 172 -17.66 -16.26 -14.75
CA GLU A 172 -18.41 -15.46 -13.78
C GLU A 172 -19.46 -16.25 -12.98
N LYS A 173 -19.96 -17.38 -13.50
CA LYS A 173 -20.91 -18.27 -12.78
C LYS A 173 -20.30 -18.92 -11.54
N HIS A 174 -18.97 -18.99 -11.46
CA HIS A 174 -18.25 -19.60 -10.35
C HIS A 174 -17.77 -18.56 -9.33
N LEU A 175 -17.78 -17.26 -9.69
CA LEU A 175 -17.17 -16.19 -8.92
C LEU A 175 -18.11 -15.65 -7.85
N GLN A 176 -17.62 -15.49 -6.62
CA GLN A 176 -18.38 -14.88 -5.54
C GLN A 176 -18.31 -13.36 -5.65
N LYS A 177 -19.47 -12.71 -5.93
CA LYS A 177 -19.60 -11.25 -5.95
C LYS A 177 -20.00 -10.74 -4.58
N VAL A 178 -19.26 -9.78 -4.05
CA VAL A 178 -19.49 -9.15 -2.73
C VAL A 178 -19.71 -7.65 -2.91
N LYS A 179 -20.85 -7.13 -2.45
CA LYS A 179 -21.11 -5.68 -2.44
C LYS A 179 -20.18 -5.00 -1.46
N ILE A 180 -19.71 -3.80 -1.82
CA ILE A 180 -18.81 -3.00 -1.00
C ILE A 180 -19.36 -1.62 -0.70
N LYS A 181 -18.88 -1.04 0.39
CA LYS A 181 -19.16 0.34 0.78
C LYS A 181 -17.90 0.97 1.39
N LYS A 182 -17.87 2.28 1.39
CA LYS A 182 -16.81 3.07 2.02
C LYS A 182 -16.51 2.62 3.43
N GLY A 183 -15.23 2.35 3.69
CA GLY A 183 -14.70 1.92 4.97
C GLY A 183 -14.70 0.41 5.20
N ASP A 184 -15.16 -0.38 4.25
CA ASP A 184 -14.99 -1.84 4.28
C ASP A 184 -13.50 -2.19 4.05
N GLN A 185 -13.11 -3.36 4.53
CA GLN A 185 -11.77 -3.89 4.38
C GLN A 185 -11.80 -5.36 3.98
N PHE A 186 -10.84 -5.77 3.17
CA PHE A 186 -10.76 -7.13 2.65
C PHE A 186 -9.32 -7.62 2.70
N TYR A 187 -9.14 -8.84 3.15
CA TYR A 187 -7.84 -9.51 3.15
C TYR A 187 -7.80 -10.53 2.03
N ILE A 188 -6.90 -10.35 1.08
CA ILE A 188 -6.74 -11.18 -0.12
C ILE A 188 -5.47 -12.01 0.04
N GLN A 189 -5.64 -13.26 0.41
CA GLN A 189 -4.52 -14.19 0.53
C GLN A 189 -4.02 -14.60 -0.86
N ALA A 190 -2.74 -14.87 -0.99
CA ALA A 190 -2.19 -15.58 -2.15
C ALA A 190 -3.03 -16.84 -2.44
N GLY A 191 -3.28 -17.12 -3.73
CA GLY A 191 -4.16 -18.18 -4.18
C GLY A 191 -5.65 -17.84 -4.26
N MET A 192 -6.11 -16.74 -3.71
CA MET A 192 -7.52 -16.33 -3.83
C MET A 192 -7.78 -15.72 -5.21
N ILE A 193 -8.76 -16.25 -5.95
CA ILE A 193 -9.26 -15.63 -7.18
C ILE A 193 -10.06 -14.38 -6.81
N HIS A 194 -9.69 -13.22 -7.38
CA HIS A 194 -10.30 -11.95 -7.00
C HIS A 194 -10.32 -10.93 -8.14
N ALA A 195 -11.13 -9.88 -7.99
CA ALA A 195 -11.11 -8.69 -8.83
C ALA A 195 -11.76 -7.51 -8.12
N ILE A 196 -11.31 -6.30 -8.45
CA ILE A 196 -11.97 -5.06 -8.06
C ILE A 196 -12.98 -4.71 -9.15
N GLY A 197 -14.24 -4.56 -8.76
CA GLY A 197 -15.31 -4.18 -9.67
C GLY A 197 -15.38 -2.67 -9.91
N ALA A 198 -16.06 -2.29 -10.99
CA ALA A 198 -16.25 -0.92 -11.40
C ALA A 198 -16.88 -0.05 -10.29
N GLY A 199 -16.44 1.21 -10.21
CA GLY A 199 -16.92 2.19 -9.25
C GLY A 199 -16.26 2.13 -7.87
N ALA A 200 -15.28 1.24 -7.66
CA ALA A 200 -14.50 1.17 -6.44
C ALA A 200 -13.31 2.12 -6.46
N LEU A 201 -13.03 2.75 -5.33
CA LEU A 201 -11.79 3.48 -5.06
C LEU A 201 -11.13 2.85 -3.85
N ILE A 202 -9.93 2.31 -4.02
CA ILE A 202 -9.28 1.42 -3.05
C ILE A 202 -7.92 1.98 -2.65
N ALA A 203 -7.56 1.83 -1.37
CA ALA A 203 -6.17 1.81 -0.93
C ALA A 203 -5.76 0.35 -0.75
N GLU A 204 -4.73 -0.07 -1.48
CA GLU A 204 -4.18 -1.41 -1.46
C GLU A 204 -2.84 -1.41 -0.75
N ILE A 205 -2.69 -2.30 0.23
CA ILE A 205 -1.42 -2.61 0.89
C ILE A 205 -1.10 -4.06 0.56
N GLN A 206 0.07 -4.31 -0.04
CA GLN A 206 0.45 -5.62 -0.55
C GLN A 206 1.92 -5.92 -0.31
N GLU A 207 2.33 -7.17 -0.48
CA GLU A 207 3.74 -7.52 -0.64
C GLU A 207 4.33 -6.77 -1.84
N SER A 208 5.65 -6.48 -1.82
CA SER A 208 6.35 -5.75 -2.90
C SER A 208 6.51 -6.62 -4.15
N SER A 209 5.40 -6.90 -4.81
CA SER A 209 5.30 -7.76 -5.99
C SER A 209 4.31 -7.19 -7.01
N ASN A 210 4.63 -7.32 -8.29
CA ASN A 210 3.75 -6.95 -9.40
C ASN A 210 3.23 -8.20 -10.16
N LEU A 211 3.42 -9.41 -9.60
CA LEU A 211 2.99 -10.66 -10.20
C LEU A 211 1.47 -10.76 -10.25
N THR A 212 0.95 -11.03 -11.44
CA THR A 212 -0.50 -11.18 -11.67
C THR A 212 -0.76 -12.29 -12.67
N TYR A 213 -1.45 -13.35 -12.24
CA TYR A 213 -1.93 -14.40 -13.14
C TYR A 213 -3.38 -14.12 -13.50
N ARG A 214 -3.61 -13.64 -14.71
CA ARG A 214 -4.91 -13.22 -15.22
C ARG A 214 -5.68 -14.42 -15.74
N LEU A 215 -6.89 -14.62 -15.20
CA LEU A 215 -7.83 -15.67 -15.59
C LEU A 215 -8.83 -15.19 -16.64
N TYR A 216 -9.29 -13.95 -16.53
CA TYR A 216 -10.31 -13.39 -17.42
C TYR A 216 -10.21 -11.86 -17.47
N ASP A 217 -10.38 -11.27 -18.63
CA ASP A 217 -10.27 -9.84 -18.85
C ASP A 217 -11.42 -9.25 -19.70
N TYR A 218 -12.60 -9.88 -19.66
CA TYR A 218 -13.80 -9.38 -20.34
C TYR A 218 -13.63 -9.18 -21.84
N ASP A 219 -12.73 -9.91 -22.48
CA ASP A 219 -12.36 -9.77 -23.90
C ASP A 219 -11.94 -8.36 -24.32
N ARG A 220 -11.53 -7.52 -23.37
CA ARG A 220 -11.09 -6.13 -23.62
C ARG A 220 -9.87 -6.10 -24.51
N VAL A 221 -9.81 -5.05 -25.31
CA VAL A 221 -8.65 -4.71 -26.16
C VAL A 221 -8.10 -3.35 -25.77
N ASP A 222 -6.81 -3.17 -25.95
CA ASP A 222 -6.16 -1.88 -25.85
C ASP A 222 -6.48 -0.98 -27.07
N LYS A 223 -5.95 0.23 -27.08
CA LYS A 223 -6.11 1.19 -28.20
C LYS A 223 -5.59 0.68 -29.55
N ASN A 224 -4.78 -0.38 -29.54
CA ASN A 224 -4.22 -1.00 -30.74
C ASN A 224 -4.98 -2.27 -31.15
N GLY A 225 -6.06 -2.64 -30.43
CA GLY A 225 -6.87 -3.83 -30.68
C GLY A 225 -6.28 -5.11 -30.07
N ASN A 226 -5.26 -5.04 -29.21
CA ASN A 226 -4.64 -6.20 -28.61
C ASN A 226 -5.32 -6.57 -27.30
N LYS A 227 -5.59 -7.87 -27.09
CA LYS A 227 -6.03 -8.39 -25.78
C LYS A 227 -4.83 -8.53 -24.85
N ARG A 228 -5.05 -8.32 -23.53
CA ARG A 228 -4.03 -8.66 -22.54
C ARG A 228 -3.88 -10.16 -22.41
N GLU A 229 -2.65 -10.61 -22.19
CA GLU A 229 -2.34 -12.02 -22.00
C GLU A 229 -3.09 -12.60 -20.79
N LEU A 230 -3.61 -13.82 -20.95
CA LEU A 230 -4.17 -14.64 -19.88
C LEU A 230 -3.12 -15.69 -19.46
N HIS A 231 -3.01 -15.91 -18.16
CA HIS A 231 -2.03 -16.81 -17.54
C HIS A 231 -2.74 -18.05 -16.95
N VAL A 232 -3.65 -18.66 -17.72
CA VAL A 232 -4.61 -19.67 -17.22
C VAL A 232 -3.91 -20.85 -16.55
N ASP A 233 -2.82 -21.36 -17.12
CA ASP A 233 -2.10 -22.50 -16.55
C ASP A 233 -1.49 -22.17 -15.18
N LYS A 234 -0.67 -21.14 -15.10
CA LYS A 234 -0.08 -20.66 -13.84
C LYS A 234 -1.15 -20.29 -12.80
N ALA A 235 -2.22 -19.62 -13.25
CA ALA A 235 -3.31 -19.24 -12.37
C ALA A 235 -4.01 -20.47 -11.74
N LEU A 236 -4.26 -21.52 -12.53
CA LEU A 236 -4.87 -22.76 -12.05
C LEU A 236 -3.92 -23.61 -11.18
N GLU A 237 -2.62 -23.41 -11.28
CA GLU A 237 -1.65 -24.06 -10.39
C GLU A 237 -1.72 -23.49 -8.97
N VAL A 238 -1.81 -22.17 -8.84
CA VAL A 238 -1.77 -21.46 -7.55
C VAL A 238 -3.15 -21.22 -6.95
N ALA A 239 -4.23 -21.29 -7.73
CA ALA A 239 -5.57 -20.93 -7.28
C ALA A 239 -6.11 -21.86 -6.19
N ASN A 240 -6.66 -21.27 -5.12
CA ASN A 240 -7.49 -21.99 -4.17
C ASN A 240 -8.87 -22.24 -4.77
N LEU A 241 -9.16 -23.50 -5.08
CA LEU A 241 -10.40 -23.91 -5.74
C LEU A 241 -11.53 -24.30 -4.76
N LYS A 242 -11.34 -24.05 -3.48
CA LYS A 242 -12.39 -24.19 -2.46
C LYS A 242 -13.29 -22.96 -2.47
N SER A 243 -14.56 -23.16 -2.09
CA SER A 243 -15.49 -22.04 -1.90
C SER A 243 -14.96 -21.07 -0.85
N SER A 244 -15.07 -19.80 -1.13
CA SER A 244 -14.74 -18.75 -0.18
C SER A 244 -15.92 -18.49 0.75
N LYS A 245 -15.62 -18.22 2.02
CA LYS A 245 -16.64 -17.70 2.95
C LYS A 245 -16.95 -16.27 2.57
N GLU A 246 -18.21 -15.86 2.75
CA GLU A 246 -18.56 -14.47 2.61
C GLU A 246 -17.76 -13.64 3.63
N PRO A 247 -17.07 -12.57 3.19
CA PRO A 247 -16.24 -11.77 4.08
C PRO A 247 -17.13 -11.01 5.08
N VAL A 248 -16.85 -11.21 6.35
CA VAL A 248 -17.51 -10.48 7.44
C VAL A 248 -16.61 -9.32 7.83
N GLN A 249 -17.17 -8.09 7.82
CA GLN A 249 -16.42 -6.94 8.30
C GLN A 249 -16.20 -7.08 9.80
N PRO A 250 -14.94 -6.96 10.27
CA PRO A 250 -14.63 -7.17 11.68
C PRO A 250 -15.29 -6.10 12.56
N MET A 251 -15.59 -6.48 13.80
CA MET A 251 -16.05 -5.52 14.80
C MET A 251 -14.96 -4.50 15.08
N ARG A 252 -15.30 -3.23 15.00
CA ARG A 252 -14.35 -2.13 15.18
C ARG A 252 -14.05 -1.91 16.66
N VAL A 253 -12.80 -2.13 17.03
CA VAL A 253 -12.29 -1.92 18.39
C VAL A 253 -11.30 -0.75 18.38
N PHE A 254 -11.79 0.40 18.86
CA PHE A 254 -10.97 1.61 18.93
C PHE A 254 -10.19 1.70 20.23
N LYS A 255 -8.90 2.05 20.11
CA LYS A 255 -8.07 2.52 21.21
C LYS A 255 -8.05 4.04 21.17
N TYR A 256 -8.50 4.68 22.26
CA TYR A 256 -8.60 6.13 22.35
C TYR A 256 -7.44 6.71 23.15
N ARG A 257 -6.91 7.84 22.67
CA ARG A 257 -6.05 8.74 23.42
C ARG A 257 -6.42 10.19 23.08
N GLN A 258 -5.97 11.17 23.87
CA GLN A 258 -6.33 12.56 23.62
C GLN A 258 -5.95 12.99 22.19
N GLY A 259 -6.93 13.46 21.43
CA GLY A 259 -6.79 13.90 20.05
C GLY A 259 -6.63 12.79 19.00
N CYS A 260 -6.67 11.52 19.41
CA CYS A 260 -6.48 10.40 18.48
C CYS A 260 -7.28 9.16 18.89
N ALA A 261 -7.79 8.44 17.87
CA ALA A 261 -8.28 7.08 17.99
C ALA A 261 -7.60 6.20 16.95
N SER A 262 -7.35 4.94 17.28
CA SER A 262 -6.78 3.97 16.35
C SER A 262 -7.48 2.62 16.47
N GLU A 263 -7.57 1.88 15.37
CA GLU A 263 -8.06 0.52 15.32
C GLU A 263 -7.18 -0.32 14.40
N LEU A 264 -6.98 -1.58 14.72
CA LEU A 264 -6.31 -2.54 13.85
C LEU A 264 -7.28 -2.96 12.75
N LEU A 265 -6.85 -2.84 11.49
CA LEU A 265 -7.61 -3.28 10.32
C LEU A 265 -7.15 -4.65 9.83
N CYS A 266 -5.85 -4.85 9.73
CA CYS A 266 -5.25 -6.08 9.24
C CYS A 266 -3.95 -6.38 9.99
N HIS A 267 -3.73 -7.66 10.27
CA HIS A 267 -2.45 -8.19 10.77
C HIS A 267 -2.19 -9.52 10.09
N CYS A 268 -1.07 -9.62 9.39
CA CYS A 268 -0.66 -10.84 8.72
C CYS A 268 0.86 -11.03 8.87
N LYS A 269 1.41 -12.05 8.22
CA LYS A 269 2.86 -12.33 8.22
C LYS A 269 3.70 -11.17 7.67
N TYR A 270 3.14 -10.37 6.76
CA TYR A 270 3.87 -9.42 5.95
C TYR A 270 3.74 -7.97 6.41
N PHE A 271 2.57 -7.61 6.96
CA PHE A 271 2.29 -6.24 7.38
C PHE A 271 1.18 -6.15 8.44
N GLU A 272 1.18 -5.03 9.15
CA GLU A 272 0.07 -4.58 9.96
C GLU A 272 -0.46 -3.24 9.43
N VAL A 273 -1.78 -3.11 9.42
CA VAL A 273 -2.46 -1.87 9.00
C VAL A 273 -3.41 -1.42 10.09
N PHE A 274 -3.22 -0.18 10.55
CA PHE A 274 -4.13 0.48 11.46
C PHE A 274 -4.84 1.62 10.75
N ARG A 275 -6.07 1.89 11.13
CA ARG A 275 -6.70 3.18 10.84
C ARG A 275 -6.48 4.11 12.02
N MET A 276 -5.83 5.25 11.78
CA MET A 276 -5.61 6.30 12.78
C MET A 276 -6.49 7.52 12.45
N ILE A 277 -7.25 7.98 13.43
CA ILE A 277 -8.11 9.16 13.34
C ILE A 277 -7.52 10.22 14.27
N VAL A 278 -7.09 11.33 13.71
CA VAL A 278 -6.56 12.49 14.45
C VAL A 278 -7.58 13.61 14.39
N ASN A 279 -7.85 14.23 15.55
CA ASN A 279 -8.62 15.48 15.64
C ASN A 279 -8.09 16.30 16.81
N THR A 280 -7.25 17.27 16.53
CA THR A 280 -6.65 18.17 17.53
C THR A 280 -7.19 19.60 17.46
N GLU A 281 -8.16 19.88 16.60
CA GLU A 281 -8.73 21.24 16.44
C GLU A 281 -9.31 21.80 17.75
N ARG A 282 -9.83 20.92 18.59
CA ARG A 282 -10.38 21.27 19.92
C ARG A 282 -9.49 20.84 21.07
N CYS A 283 -8.31 20.32 20.80
CA CYS A 283 -7.37 19.85 21.80
C CYS A 283 -6.21 20.83 21.96
N ARG A 284 -5.84 21.14 23.19
CA ARG A 284 -4.62 21.95 23.46
C ARG A 284 -3.32 21.14 23.31
N LYS A 285 -3.42 19.81 23.23
CA LYS A 285 -2.27 18.91 23.07
C LYS A 285 -2.27 18.29 21.69
N LEU A 286 -1.12 18.34 21.04
CA LEU A 286 -0.88 17.68 19.76
C LEU A 286 -0.66 16.18 19.96
N VAL A 287 -0.93 15.38 18.93
CA VAL A 287 -0.75 13.92 18.97
C VAL A 287 0.71 13.59 18.70
N GLY A 288 1.42 13.02 19.68
CA GLY A 288 2.78 12.51 19.48
C GLY A 288 2.78 11.27 18.62
N TYR A 289 3.71 11.20 17.65
CA TYR A 289 3.89 10.06 16.77
C TYR A 289 5.36 9.84 16.42
N GLN A 290 5.79 8.60 16.33
CA GLN A 290 7.12 8.15 15.87
C GLN A 290 7.06 6.67 15.51
N SER A 291 7.99 6.19 14.69
CA SER A 291 8.30 4.78 14.51
C SER A 291 9.24 4.30 15.62
N ASP A 292 9.27 3.00 15.87
CA ASP A 292 10.28 2.35 16.71
C ASP A 292 11.40 1.75 15.85
N ALA A 293 12.43 1.19 16.48
CA ALA A 293 13.57 0.59 15.78
C ALA A 293 13.21 -0.73 15.06
N ALA A 294 12.06 -1.30 15.38
CA ALA A 294 11.65 -2.59 14.81
C ALA A 294 11.24 -2.46 13.36
N SER A 295 10.50 -1.39 13.00
CA SER A 295 10.00 -1.20 11.64
C SER A 295 9.82 0.27 11.28
N PHE A 296 10.02 0.59 10.01
CA PHE A 296 9.50 1.81 9.41
C PHE A 296 7.98 1.91 9.61
N ARG A 297 7.43 3.11 9.34
CA ARG A 297 5.99 3.30 9.22
C ARG A 297 5.64 4.15 8.01
N VAL A 298 4.49 3.88 7.42
CA VAL A 298 3.93 4.68 6.33
C VAL A 298 2.58 5.22 6.77
N LEU A 299 2.44 6.54 6.82
CA LEU A 299 1.15 7.20 7.01
C LEU A 299 0.57 7.62 5.67
N LEU A 300 -0.46 6.93 5.22
CA LEU A 300 -1.22 7.29 4.02
C LEU A 300 -2.42 8.13 4.44
N CYS A 301 -2.43 9.43 4.13
CA CYS A 301 -3.52 10.34 4.48
C CYS A 301 -4.73 10.11 3.58
N ILE A 302 -5.74 9.41 4.08
CA ILE A 302 -6.95 9.08 3.31
C ILE A 302 -8.08 10.11 3.44
N ASN A 303 -7.95 11.07 4.36
CA ASN A 303 -8.92 12.16 4.52
C ASN A 303 -8.37 13.26 5.42
N GLY A 304 -8.70 14.52 5.11
CA GLY A 304 -8.36 15.69 5.92
C GLY A 304 -6.97 16.26 5.64
N CYS A 305 -6.47 17.07 6.56
CA CYS A 305 -5.19 17.76 6.46
C CYS A 305 -4.65 18.14 7.83
N GLY A 306 -3.41 18.62 7.85
CA GLY A 306 -2.76 19.08 9.06
C GLY A 306 -1.27 19.33 8.89
N SER A 307 -0.57 19.37 10.03
CA SER A 307 0.87 19.60 10.09
C SER A 307 1.51 18.63 11.10
N MET A 308 2.73 18.22 10.83
CA MET A 308 3.61 17.50 11.74
C MET A 308 4.75 18.41 12.15
N VAL A 309 4.84 18.73 13.42
CA VAL A 309 5.87 19.60 13.99
C VAL A 309 6.96 18.72 14.60
N MET A 310 8.17 18.86 14.14
CA MET A 310 9.36 18.17 14.63
C MET A 310 9.97 18.86 15.84
N GLN A 311 10.90 18.21 16.53
CA GLN A 311 11.52 18.76 17.74
C GLN A 311 12.38 20.01 17.47
N ASP A 312 12.98 20.10 16.29
CA ASP A 312 13.80 21.25 15.85
C ASP A 312 12.97 22.42 15.31
N GLY A 313 11.64 22.31 15.33
CA GLY A 313 10.72 23.34 14.86
C GLY A 313 10.33 23.21 13.38
N ASN A 314 10.96 22.32 12.62
CA ASN A 314 10.56 22.05 11.25
C ASN A 314 9.13 21.53 11.19
N VAL A 315 8.42 21.90 10.12
CA VAL A 315 7.00 21.58 9.92
C VAL A 315 6.84 20.89 8.56
N LEU A 316 6.20 19.71 8.57
CA LEU A 316 5.77 19.00 7.38
C LEU A 316 4.25 19.10 7.31
N ASN A 317 3.72 19.79 6.30
CA ASN A 317 2.29 19.85 6.05
C ASN A 317 1.86 18.63 5.26
N PHE A 318 0.62 18.17 5.50
CA PHE A 318 0.05 17.02 4.79
C PHE A 318 -1.43 17.25 4.47
N PHE A 319 -1.87 16.65 3.36
CA PHE A 319 -3.23 16.73 2.85
C PHE A 319 -3.76 15.34 2.50
N LYS A 320 -5.06 15.25 2.23
CA LYS A 320 -5.66 14.03 1.68
C LYS A 320 -4.91 13.62 0.41
N GLY A 321 -4.46 12.38 0.37
CA GLY A 321 -3.68 11.82 -0.72
C GLY A 321 -2.20 11.67 -0.41
N ASP A 322 -1.65 12.40 0.56
CA ASP A 322 -0.23 12.33 0.85
C ASP A 322 0.17 11.00 1.50
N CYS A 323 1.35 10.55 1.11
CA CYS A 323 2.05 9.42 1.66
C CYS A 323 3.31 9.88 2.39
N ILE A 324 3.44 9.55 3.67
CA ILE A 324 4.55 9.98 4.53
C ILE A 324 5.31 8.77 5.02
N PHE A 325 6.58 8.68 4.66
CA PHE A 325 7.47 7.63 5.13
C PHE A 325 8.18 8.06 6.42
N PHE A 326 8.10 7.23 7.43
CA PHE A 326 8.81 7.35 8.70
C PHE A 326 9.91 6.29 8.74
N PRO A 327 11.19 6.65 8.64
CA PRO A 327 12.27 5.69 8.87
C PRO A 327 12.11 4.99 10.22
N ALA A 328 12.57 3.76 10.35
CA ALA A 328 12.62 3.08 11.65
C ALA A 328 13.44 3.89 12.65
N ASP A 329 12.98 3.97 13.91
CA ASP A 329 13.56 4.80 14.95
C ASP A 329 13.58 6.31 14.58
N SER A 330 12.48 6.79 13.98
CA SER A 330 12.35 8.17 13.53
C SER A 330 12.34 9.17 14.68
N VAL A 331 12.66 10.42 14.36
CA VAL A 331 12.42 11.52 15.31
C VAL A 331 10.93 11.60 15.66
N LYS A 332 10.64 12.00 16.88
CA LYS A 332 9.28 12.22 17.34
C LYS A 332 8.69 13.46 16.69
N VAL A 333 7.50 13.33 16.11
CA VAL A 333 6.70 14.44 15.60
C VAL A 333 5.46 14.67 16.47
N ARG A 334 4.89 15.88 16.37
CA ARG A 334 3.61 16.26 16.99
C ARG A 334 2.64 16.64 15.89
N ILE A 335 1.58 15.84 15.72
CA ILE A 335 0.57 16.04 14.68
C ILE A 335 -0.51 17.01 15.18
N HIS A 336 -0.79 18.01 14.34
CA HIS A 336 -1.90 18.94 14.47
C HIS A 336 -2.81 18.82 13.25
N GLY A 337 -4.13 18.89 13.45
CA GLY A 337 -5.10 18.90 12.36
C GLY A 337 -6.28 17.94 12.60
N LYS A 338 -7.00 17.70 11.51
CA LYS A 338 -8.12 16.75 11.45
C LYS A 338 -7.95 15.85 10.25
N ALA A 339 -7.55 14.61 10.50
CA ALA A 339 -7.19 13.67 9.45
C ALA A 339 -7.49 12.22 9.79
N LYS A 340 -7.57 11.38 8.74
CA LYS A 340 -7.59 9.92 8.85
C LYS A 340 -6.42 9.37 8.05
N PHE A 341 -5.68 8.46 8.67
CA PHE A 341 -4.57 7.77 8.04
C PHE A 341 -4.80 6.25 8.03
N LEU A 342 -4.24 5.60 7.03
CA LEU A 342 -3.79 4.22 7.16
C LEU A 342 -2.34 4.28 7.63
N ASP A 343 -2.06 3.66 8.77
CA ASP A 343 -0.74 3.57 9.41
C ASP A 343 -0.25 2.14 9.19
N VAL A 344 0.75 1.98 8.33
CA VAL A 344 1.25 0.68 7.84
C VAL A 344 2.65 0.45 8.36
N ARG A 345 2.93 -0.81 8.77
CA ARG A 345 4.26 -1.30 9.16
C ARG A 345 4.44 -2.78 8.80
N CYS A 346 5.67 -3.27 8.89
CA CYS A 346 6.02 -4.69 8.77
C CYS A 346 6.59 -5.26 10.07
#